data_81dc8d46edb88caf14abad2b1b997575
#
_entry.id   81dc8d46edb88caf14abad2b1b997575
#
_cell.length_a   1.000
_cell.length_b   1.000
_cell.length_c   1.000
_cell.angle_alpha   90.00
_cell.angle_beta   90.00
_cell.angle_gamma   90.00
#
_symmetry.space_group_name_H-M   'P 1'
#
loop_
_entity.id
_entity.type
_entity.pdbx_description
1 polymer ?
#
loop_
_entity_poly.entity_id
_entity_poly.type
_entity_poly.pdbx_seq_one_letter_code
_entity_poly.pdbx_strand_id
1 'polypeptide(L)'
;MFSGRTLVIALVFLLSLGAVAGCGSSGGDGSHPDYERALAGSPPPLAALYKQANQLLPGGLDAYEARIAELKGHPVIANAWASWCGGCRYEFPALQKLSARYGKRIAFLGIDSEDSDDLAEQFLAERPVPYPSYKDGDQAIADSLGGRGFPRTAFYDSGGKPCYLKIGAYADEEALEADIERFALQEDCESG
;
A
#
# COMPACT_ATOMS: atom_id res chain seq x y z
N MET A 1 -18.45 86.21 -19.97
CA MET A 1 -16.99 86.38 -19.78
C MET A 1 -16.52 85.22 -18.90
N PHE A 2 -15.47 84.58 -19.33
CA PHE A 2 -14.73 83.44 -18.76
C PHE A 2 -15.37 82.10 -18.79
N SER A 3 -14.92 81.39 -19.79
CA SER A 3 -15.01 79.98 -20.08
C SER A 3 -14.17 79.15 -19.10
N GLY A 4 -14.76 78.17 -18.45
CA GLY A 4 -14.06 77.15 -17.65
C GLY A 4 -14.22 75.77 -18.27
N ARG A 5 -13.21 75.32 -19.02
CA ARG A 5 -13.15 73.95 -19.61
C ARG A 5 -12.78 72.95 -18.52
N THR A 6 -13.73 72.18 -18.11
CA THR A 6 -13.51 71.07 -17.17
C THR A 6 -12.92 69.88 -17.92
N LEU A 7 -11.67 69.51 -17.59
CA LEU A 7 -10.94 68.37 -18.11
C LEU A 7 -11.38 67.10 -17.34
N VAL A 8 -12.09 66.21 -18.01
CA VAL A 8 -12.48 64.96 -17.46
C VAL A 8 -11.30 63.97 -17.71
N ILE A 9 -10.57 63.62 -16.66
CA ILE A 9 -9.55 62.61 -16.69
C ILE A 9 -10.23 61.27 -16.48
N ALA A 10 -10.35 60.47 -17.54
CA ALA A 10 -10.82 59.09 -17.47
C ALA A 10 -9.68 58.18 -16.93
N LEU A 11 -9.82 57.75 -15.70
CA LEU A 11 -8.91 56.77 -15.08
C LEU A 11 -9.30 55.39 -15.55
N VAL A 12 -8.54 54.81 -16.49
CA VAL A 12 -8.68 53.41 -16.93
C VAL A 12 -8.03 52.52 -15.90
N PHE A 13 -8.85 51.85 -15.08
CA PHE A 13 -8.41 50.76 -14.20
C PHE A 13 -8.21 49.50 -15.06
N LEU A 14 -6.96 49.19 -15.37
CA LEU A 14 -6.59 47.86 -15.88
C LEU A 14 -6.66 46.85 -14.74
N LEU A 15 -7.72 46.04 -14.69
CA LEU A 15 -7.76 44.81 -13.89
C LEU A 15 -6.81 43.77 -14.52
N SER A 16 -5.62 43.64 -13.97
CA SER A 16 -4.75 42.52 -14.26
C SER A 16 -5.30 41.25 -13.54
N LEU A 17 -5.95 40.40 -14.30
CA LEU A 17 -6.33 39.06 -13.88
C LEU A 17 -5.04 38.24 -13.71
N GLY A 18 -4.50 38.16 -12.50
CA GLY A 18 -3.42 37.27 -12.12
C GLY A 18 -3.92 35.85 -12.17
N ALA A 19 -3.53 35.09 -13.20
CA ALA A 19 -3.65 33.64 -13.21
C ALA A 19 -2.74 33.08 -12.13
N VAL A 20 -3.32 32.67 -11.00
CA VAL A 20 -2.64 31.85 -10.00
C VAL A 20 -2.48 30.47 -10.61
N ALA A 21 -1.35 30.23 -11.28
CA ALA A 21 -0.91 28.87 -11.60
C ALA A 21 -0.60 28.19 -10.27
N GLY A 22 -1.54 27.40 -9.76
CA GLY A 22 -1.32 26.50 -8.66
C GLY A 22 -0.29 25.45 -9.10
N CYS A 23 0.97 25.64 -8.74
CA CYS A 23 1.95 24.57 -8.72
C CYS A 23 1.49 23.58 -7.67
N GLY A 24 0.80 22.53 -8.10
CA GLY A 24 0.65 21.31 -7.33
C GLY A 24 2.05 20.75 -7.12
N SER A 25 2.62 20.97 -5.96
CA SER A 25 3.83 20.28 -5.52
C SER A 25 3.48 18.84 -5.30
N SER A 26 3.60 18.00 -6.32
CA SER A 26 3.81 16.57 -6.17
C SER A 26 5.24 16.39 -5.67
N GLY A 27 5.44 16.66 -4.38
CA GLY A 27 6.66 16.35 -3.66
C GLY A 27 6.69 14.88 -3.30
N GLY A 28 6.82 14.01 -4.30
CA GLY A 28 7.30 12.66 -4.10
C GLY A 28 8.81 12.70 -4.22
N ASP A 29 9.49 12.50 -3.12
CA ASP A 29 10.91 12.18 -3.15
C ASP A 29 11.05 10.76 -3.72
N GLY A 30 11.06 10.45 -4.87
CA GLY A 30 11.23 9.22 -5.65
C GLY A 30 11.50 7.87 -4.95
N SER A 31 11.18 7.73 -3.67
CA SER A 31 11.48 6.54 -2.89
C SER A 31 10.40 5.44 -3.02
N HIS A 32 9.17 5.78 -3.33
CA HIS A 32 8.08 4.81 -3.52
C HIS A 32 7.14 5.22 -4.66
N PRO A 33 6.32 4.27 -5.20
CA PRO A 33 5.35 4.56 -6.25
C PRO A 33 4.29 5.58 -5.84
N ASP A 34 3.74 6.30 -6.82
CA ASP A 34 2.52 7.09 -6.66
C ASP A 34 1.31 6.14 -6.55
N TYR A 35 1.00 5.74 -5.32
CA TYR A 35 -0.07 4.78 -5.03
C TYR A 35 -1.46 5.30 -5.39
N GLU A 36 -1.72 6.58 -5.20
CA GLU A 36 -3.02 7.18 -5.52
C GLU A 36 -3.33 7.00 -7.01
N ARG A 37 -2.37 7.35 -7.85
CA ARG A 37 -2.49 7.18 -9.31
C ARG A 37 -2.50 5.71 -9.72
N ALA A 38 -1.62 4.88 -9.15
CA ALA A 38 -1.49 3.48 -9.52
C ALA A 38 -2.77 2.68 -9.22
N LEU A 39 -3.43 2.96 -8.08
CA LEU A 39 -4.58 2.23 -7.58
C LEU A 39 -5.94 2.91 -7.88
N ALA A 40 -5.92 4.06 -8.58
CA ALA A 40 -7.15 4.72 -9.00
C ALA A 40 -8.06 3.77 -9.82
N GLY A 41 -9.34 3.72 -9.47
CA GLY A 41 -10.32 2.83 -10.12
C GLY A 41 -10.22 1.36 -9.72
N SER A 42 -9.59 1.02 -8.60
CA SER A 42 -9.64 -0.33 -8.02
C SER A 42 -11.08 -0.78 -7.74
N PRO A 43 -11.37 -2.09 -7.84
CA PRO A 43 -12.66 -2.65 -7.42
C PRO A 43 -13.02 -2.25 -5.97
N PRO A 44 -14.32 -2.12 -5.62
CA PRO A 44 -14.73 -1.60 -4.32
C PRO A 44 -14.09 -2.26 -3.09
N PRO A 45 -13.93 -3.61 -3.01
CA PRO A 45 -13.25 -4.23 -1.87
C PRO A 45 -11.79 -3.80 -1.73
N LEU A 46 -11.05 -3.75 -2.84
CA LEU A 46 -9.65 -3.32 -2.87
C LEU A 46 -9.51 -1.81 -2.60
N ALA A 47 -10.41 -0.99 -3.17
CA ALA A 47 -10.44 0.44 -2.90
C ALA A 47 -10.72 0.74 -1.42
N ALA A 48 -11.56 -0.06 -0.75
CA ALA A 48 -11.82 0.06 0.68
C ALA A 48 -10.58 -0.31 1.52
N LEU A 49 -9.85 -1.36 1.10
CA LEU A 49 -8.60 -1.77 1.73
C LEU A 49 -7.55 -0.65 1.66
N TYR A 50 -7.38 -0.03 0.50
CA TYR A 50 -6.36 1.02 0.30
C TYR A 50 -6.65 2.34 1.02
N LYS A 51 -7.89 2.58 1.48
CA LYS A 51 -8.18 3.69 2.40
C LYS A 51 -7.53 3.51 3.77
N GLN A 52 -7.10 2.30 4.09
CA GLN A 52 -6.36 1.94 5.31
C GLN A 52 -4.85 1.83 5.06
N ALA A 53 -4.36 2.38 3.95
CA ALA A 53 -2.95 2.35 3.58
C ALA A 53 -2.05 2.75 4.76
N ASN A 54 -0.98 2.00 4.95
CA ASN A 54 0.05 2.28 5.95
C ASN A 54 -0.42 2.27 7.42
N GLN A 55 -1.63 1.76 7.72
CA GLN A 55 -2.16 1.69 9.08
C GLN A 55 -1.80 0.37 9.76
N LEU A 56 -1.54 0.43 11.07
CA LEU A 56 -1.48 -0.74 11.94
C LEU A 56 -2.88 -1.01 12.50
N LEU A 57 -3.49 -2.12 12.10
CA LEU A 57 -4.83 -2.51 12.48
C LEU A 57 -4.81 -3.44 13.70
N PRO A 58 -5.63 -3.19 14.72
CA PRO A 58 -5.80 -4.09 15.85
C PRO A 58 -6.69 -5.28 15.50
N GLY A 59 -6.83 -6.22 16.45
CA GLY A 59 -7.80 -7.31 16.40
C GLY A 59 -7.20 -8.69 16.14
N GLY A 60 -5.87 -8.76 15.91
CA GLY A 60 -5.14 -10.04 15.84
C GLY A 60 -5.70 -11.00 14.80
N LEU A 61 -5.61 -12.31 15.10
CA LEU A 61 -5.97 -13.38 14.17
C LEU A 61 -7.43 -13.31 13.69
N ASP A 62 -8.39 -13.07 14.59
CA ASP A 62 -9.81 -13.01 14.22
C ASP A 62 -10.10 -11.91 13.18
N ALA A 63 -9.50 -10.71 13.36
CA ALA A 63 -9.67 -9.60 12.43
C ALA A 63 -8.97 -9.86 11.10
N TYR A 64 -7.82 -10.52 11.12
CA TYR A 64 -7.10 -10.93 9.91
C TYR A 64 -7.91 -11.95 9.10
N GLU A 65 -8.43 -13.02 9.75
CA GLU A 65 -9.25 -14.03 9.08
C GLU A 65 -10.55 -13.45 8.52
N ALA A 66 -11.20 -12.55 9.26
CA ALA A 66 -12.37 -11.83 8.77
C ALA A 66 -12.03 -11.01 7.50
N ARG A 67 -10.87 -10.37 7.47
CA ARG A 67 -10.40 -9.63 6.29
C ARG A 67 -10.16 -10.54 5.08
N ILE A 68 -9.53 -11.70 5.27
CA ILE A 68 -9.38 -12.69 4.18
C ILE A 68 -10.76 -13.08 3.63
N ALA A 69 -11.74 -13.29 4.50
CA ALA A 69 -13.11 -13.62 4.09
C ALA A 69 -13.82 -12.48 3.33
N GLU A 70 -13.59 -11.21 3.72
CA GLU A 70 -14.14 -10.02 3.03
C GLU A 70 -13.53 -9.80 1.65
N LEU A 71 -12.29 -10.26 1.43
CA LEU A 71 -11.56 -10.10 0.17
C LEU A 71 -11.84 -11.20 -0.85
N LYS A 72 -12.75 -12.16 -0.56
CA LYS A 72 -13.15 -13.20 -1.52
C LYS A 72 -13.56 -12.61 -2.86
N GLY A 73 -13.08 -13.22 -3.93
CA GLY A 73 -13.15 -12.71 -5.29
C GLY A 73 -11.86 -12.08 -5.78
N HIS A 74 -10.90 -11.89 -4.84
CA HIS A 74 -9.55 -11.40 -5.15
C HIS A 74 -8.52 -12.27 -4.46
N PRO A 75 -7.43 -12.65 -5.14
CA PRO A 75 -6.28 -13.28 -4.49
C PRO A 75 -5.71 -12.33 -3.42
N VAL A 76 -5.11 -12.90 -2.38
CA VAL A 76 -4.49 -12.11 -1.31
C VAL A 76 -3.02 -12.51 -1.14
N ILE A 77 -2.18 -11.52 -0.96
CA ILE A 77 -0.78 -11.68 -0.56
C ILE A 77 -0.61 -11.06 0.82
N ALA A 78 -0.23 -11.86 1.80
CA ALA A 78 0.00 -11.41 3.17
C ALA A 78 1.47 -11.60 3.53
N ASN A 79 2.16 -10.51 3.88
CA ASN A 79 3.57 -10.52 4.25
C ASN A 79 3.72 -10.28 5.75
N ALA A 80 4.27 -11.29 6.47
CA ALA A 80 4.62 -11.16 7.87
C ALA A 80 6.03 -10.59 8.00
N TRP A 81 6.13 -9.47 8.71
CA TRP A 81 7.33 -8.65 8.83
C TRP A 81 7.51 -8.10 10.25
N ALA A 82 8.69 -7.56 10.53
CA ALA A 82 8.98 -6.76 11.71
C ALA A 82 9.98 -5.65 11.36
N SER A 83 9.95 -4.53 12.07
CA SER A 83 10.86 -3.38 11.83
C SER A 83 12.33 -3.74 12.02
N TRP A 84 12.64 -4.64 12.96
CA TRP A 84 13.98 -5.13 13.26
C TRP A 84 14.49 -6.21 12.30
N CYS A 85 13.62 -6.75 11.44
CA CYS A 85 13.95 -7.86 10.53
C CYS A 85 14.74 -7.36 9.31
N GLY A 86 16.01 -7.73 9.19
CA GLY A 86 16.87 -7.31 8.07
C GLY A 86 16.38 -7.81 6.70
N GLY A 87 15.90 -9.05 6.60
CA GLY A 87 15.34 -9.62 5.37
C GLY A 87 14.05 -8.91 4.94
N CYS A 88 13.21 -8.53 5.93
CA CYS A 88 11.99 -7.77 5.65
C CYS A 88 12.32 -6.39 5.05
N ARG A 89 13.28 -5.68 5.64
CA ARG A 89 13.76 -4.38 5.14
C ARG A 89 14.31 -4.47 3.71
N TYR A 90 14.95 -5.60 3.38
CA TYR A 90 15.51 -5.84 2.06
C TYR A 90 14.44 -6.02 0.98
N GLU A 91 13.37 -6.80 1.25
CA GLU A 91 12.33 -7.09 0.25
C GLU A 91 11.24 -6.01 0.14
N PHE A 92 11.12 -5.11 1.11
CA PHE A 92 10.05 -4.09 1.16
C PHE A 92 9.97 -3.23 -0.11
N PRO A 93 11.08 -2.80 -0.77
CA PRO A 93 10.99 -2.08 -2.03
C PRO A 93 10.31 -2.86 -3.16
N ALA A 94 10.47 -4.19 -3.21
CA ALA A 94 9.74 -5.03 -4.16
C ALA A 94 8.24 -5.08 -3.84
N LEU A 95 7.86 -5.24 -2.57
CA LEU A 95 6.48 -5.18 -2.12
C LEU A 95 5.82 -3.83 -2.44
N GLN A 96 6.53 -2.71 -2.25
CA GLN A 96 6.07 -1.37 -2.61
C GLN A 96 5.72 -1.26 -4.10
N LYS A 97 6.62 -1.69 -4.98
CA LYS A 97 6.44 -1.62 -6.43
C LYS A 97 5.35 -2.57 -6.92
N LEU A 98 5.38 -3.82 -6.45
CA LEU A 98 4.45 -4.84 -6.94
C LEU A 98 3.04 -4.64 -6.40
N SER A 99 2.86 -4.13 -5.18
CA SER A 99 1.54 -3.72 -4.69
C SER A 99 0.93 -2.56 -5.49
N ALA A 100 1.74 -1.62 -5.96
CA ALA A 100 1.28 -0.57 -6.87
C ALA A 100 0.89 -1.14 -8.25
N ARG A 101 1.66 -2.11 -8.76
CA ARG A 101 1.44 -2.73 -10.09
C ARG A 101 0.22 -3.65 -10.10
N TYR A 102 0.08 -4.49 -9.10
CA TYR A 102 -0.92 -5.57 -9.07
C TYR A 102 -2.15 -5.26 -8.18
N GLY A 103 -2.12 -4.21 -7.38
CA GLY A 103 -3.14 -3.93 -6.37
C GLY A 103 -4.56 -3.68 -6.89
N LYS A 104 -4.77 -3.50 -8.20
CA LYS A 104 -6.13 -3.51 -8.79
C LYS A 104 -6.74 -4.90 -8.97
N ARG A 105 -5.94 -5.94 -8.81
CA ARG A 105 -6.33 -7.35 -9.03
C ARG A 105 -6.13 -8.19 -7.78
N ILE A 106 -5.12 -7.87 -6.99
CA ILE A 106 -4.64 -8.62 -5.83
C ILE A 106 -4.71 -7.73 -4.60
N ALA A 107 -5.24 -8.23 -3.49
CA ALA A 107 -5.15 -7.57 -2.20
C ALA A 107 -3.78 -7.84 -1.57
N PHE A 108 -3.18 -6.79 -1.01
CA PHE A 108 -1.96 -6.92 -0.22
C PHE A 108 -2.26 -6.61 1.25
N LEU A 109 -1.68 -7.37 2.16
CA LEU A 109 -1.79 -7.20 3.61
C LEU A 109 -0.41 -7.32 4.24
N GLY A 110 -0.15 -6.53 5.28
CA GLY A 110 0.98 -6.73 6.17
C GLY A 110 0.54 -7.44 7.46
N ILE A 111 1.48 -8.11 8.10
CA ILE A 111 1.34 -8.69 9.43
C ILE A 111 2.58 -8.24 10.20
N ASP A 112 2.40 -7.31 11.14
CA ASP A 112 3.47 -6.77 11.97
C ASP A 112 3.61 -7.62 13.22
N SER A 113 4.59 -8.53 13.20
CA SER A 113 4.77 -9.58 14.22
C SER A 113 5.98 -9.31 15.10
N GLU A 114 5.85 -9.59 16.40
CA GLU A 114 6.93 -9.43 17.40
C GLU A 114 7.56 -8.03 17.40
N ASP A 115 6.79 -7.00 17.16
CA ASP A 115 7.27 -5.63 17.09
C ASP A 115 6.57 -4.73 18.11
N SER A 116 7.09 -3.53 18.32
CA SER A 116 6.38 -2.49 19.04
C SER A 116 5.70 -1.54 18.07
N ASP A 117 4.52 -1.06 18.43
CA ASP A 117 3.75 -0.13 17.60
C ASP A 117 4.59 1.07 17.14
N ASP A 118 5.37 1.68 18.04
CA ASP A 118 6.21 2.86 17.73
C ASP A 118 7.27 2.56 16.65
N LEU A 119 7.92 1.40 16.73
CA LEU A 119 8.94 0.99 15.76
C LEU A 119 8.33 0.58 14.43
N ALA A 120 7.20 -0.10 14.47
CA ALA A 120 6.45 -0.47 13.29
C ALA A 120 5.90 0.77 12.55
N GLU A 121 5.32 1.74 13.27
CA GLU A 121 4.87 3.00 12.70
C GLU A 121 6.02 3.82 12.09
N GLN A 122 7.16 3.89 12.77
CA GLN A 122 8.35 4.53 12.22
C GLN A 122 8.83 3.84 10.93
N PHE A 123 8.86 2.51 10.93
CA PHE A 123 9.26 1.73 9.75
C PHE A 123 8.33 2.00 8.56
N LEU A 124 7.00 1.98 8.79
CA LEU A 124 6.02 2.27 7.75
C LEU A 124 6.07 3.74 7.28
N ALA A 125 6.41 4.69 8.16
CA ALA A 125 6.62 6.08 7.76
C ALA A 125 7.82 6.25 6.83
N GLU A 126 8.89 5.49 7.06
CA GLU A 126 10.08 5.47 6.19
C GLU A 126 9.85 4.69 4.89
N ARG A 127 8.99 3.69 4.91
CA ARG A 127 8.72 2.75 3.81
C ARG A 127 7.21 2.54 3.62
N PRO A 128 6.50 3.58 3.17
CA PRO A 128 5.05 3.51 3.06
C PRO A 128 4.60 2.46 2.04
N VAL A 129 3.51 1.76 2.38
CA VAL A 129 2.83 0.79 1.54
C VAL A 129 1.35 1.15 1.35
N PRO A 130 0.72 0.77 0.22
CA PRO A 130 -0.67 1.17 -0.04
C PRO A 130 -1.70 0.28 0.66
N TYR A 131 -1.30 -0.53 1.63
CA TYR A 131 -2.15 -1.49 2.33
C TYR A 131 -1.91 -1.45 3.84
N PRO A 132 -2.87 -1.92 4.65
CA PRO A 132 -2.70 -2.00 6.10
C PRO A 132 -1.86 -3.20 6.52
N SER A 133 -1.30 -3.10 7.74
CA SER A 133 -0.71 -4.24 8.46
C SER A 133 -1.52 -4.55 9.71
N TYR A 134 -1.72 -5.84 10.03
CA TYR A 134 -2.34 -6.29 11.27
C TYR A 134 -1.28 -6.42 12.36
N LYS A 135 -1.58 -5.90 13.56
CA LYS A 135 -0.74 -6.09 14.75
C LYS A 135 -0.80 -7.55 15.18
N ASP A 136 0.34 -8.15 15.35
CA ASP A 136 0.52 -9.56 15.66
C ASP A 136 1.62 -9.78 16.71
N GLY A 137 1.52 -9.05 17.83
CA GLY A 137 2.53 -9.06 18.88
C GLY A 137 2.71 -10.41 19.57
N ASP A 138 1.70 -11.26 19.57
CA ASP A 138 1.73 -12.64 20.09
C ASP A 138 2.02 -13.71 19.01
N GLN A 139 2.28 -13.28 17.77
CA GLN A 139 2.53 -14.12 16.60
C GLN A 139 1.38 -15.06 16.20
N ALA A 140 0.17 -14.87 16.69
CA ALA A 140 -0.94 -15.77 16.39
C ALA A 140 -1.27 -15.81 14.89
N ILE A 141 -1.21 -14.67 14.20
CA ILE A 141 -1.41 -14.62 12.73
C ILE A 141 -0.24 -15.29 12.03
N ALA A 142 1.00 -14.91 12.36
CA ALA A 142 2.19 -15.47 11.72
C ALA A 142 2.31 -16.98 11.93
N ASP A 143 1.92 -17.50 13.11
CA ASP A 143 1.90 -18.93 13.39
C ASP A 143 0.81 -19.65 12.61
N SER A 144 -0.34 -19.01 12.38
CA SER A 144 -1.42 -19.58 11.55
C SER A 144 -1.01 -19.77 10.09
N LEU A 145 -0.07 -18.96 9.58
CA LEU A 145 0.50 -19.13 8.24
C LEU A 145 1.40 -20.37 8.15
N GLY A 146 1.95 -20.82 9.27
CA GLY A 146 2.96 -21.87 9.33
C GLY A 146 4.39 -21.36 9.13
N GLY A 147 5.35 -22.29 9.21
CA GLY A 147 6.77 -21.98 9.10
C GLY A 147 7.34 -21.29 10.35
N ARG A 148 8.57 -20.79 10.24
CA ARG A 148 9.27 -20.05 11.31
C ARG A 148 10.15 -18.95 10.75
N GLY A 149 10.36 -17.90 11.54
CA GLY A 149 11.21 -16.75 11.18
C GLY A 149 10.52 -15.74 10.27
N PHE A 150 11.21 -14.67 9.94
CA PHE A 150 10.72 -13.57 9.11
C PHE A 150 11.73 -13.24 7.99
N PRO A 151 11.24 -12.69 6.85
CA PRO A 151 9.83 -12.55 6.48
C PRO A 151 9.15 -13.87 6.11
N ARG A 152 7.81 -13.88 6.10
CA ARG A 152 6.96 -14.93 5.51
C ARG A 152 5.94 -14.28 4.59
N THR A 153 5.80 -14.79 3.37
CA THR A 153 4.80 -14.27 2.43
C THR A 153 3.84 -15.39 2.07
N ALA A 154 2.59 -15.26 2.53
CA ALA A 154 1.51 -16.19 2.24
C ALA A 154 0.69 -15.71 1.04
N PHE A 155 0.34 -16.63 0.18
CA PHE A 155 -0.53 -16.42 -0.98
C PHE A 155 -1.85 -17.15 -0.74
N TYR A 156 -2.95 -16.48 -1.02
CA TYR A 156 -4.30 -17.03 -0.97
C TYR A 156 -4.92 -16.91 -2.34
N ASP A 157 -5.64 -17.94 -2.74
CA ASP A 157 -6.46 -17.90 -3.95
C ASP A 157 -7.64 -16.92 -3.81
N SER A 158 -8.37 -16.69 -4.90
CA SER A 158 -9.54 -15.81 -4.91
C SER A 158 -10.71 -16.31 -4.04
N GLY A 159 -10.69 -17.57 -3.62
CA GLY A 159 -11.62 -18.13 -2.64
C GLY A 159 -11.23 -17.85 -1.18
N GLY A 160 -10.04 -17.29 -0.95
CA GLY A 160 -9.47 -17.06 0.38
C GLY A 160 -8.84 -18.31 1.01
N LYS A 161 -8.51 -19.33 0.18
CA LYS A 161 -7.83 -20.54 0.63
C LYS A 161 -6.31 -20.35 0.54
N PRO A 162 -5.52 -20.75 1.56
CA PRO A 162 -4.06 -20.75 1.45
C PRO A 162 -3.57 -21.55 0.23
N CYS A 163 -2.66 -20.98 -0.54
CA CYS A 163 -2.14 -21.52 -1.78
C CYS A 163 -0.66 -21.82 -1.69
N TYR A 164 0.14 -20.88 -1.19
CA TYR A 164 1.60 -21.03 -1.10
C TYR A 164 2.14 -20.21 0.07
N LEU A 165 3.22 -20.67 0.68
CA LEU A 165 3.95 -19.96 1.72
C LEU A 165 5.45 -19.89 1.37
N LYS A 166 5.93 -18.67 1.13
CA LYS A 166 7.37 -18.39 1.02
C LYS A 166 7.93 -18.03 2.39
N ILE A 167 8.98 -18.74 2.81
CA ILE A 167 9.73 -18.44 4.03
C ILE A 167 11.07 -17.80 3.65
N GLY A 168 11.43 -16.71 4.32
CA GLY A 168 12.62 -15.92 4.05
C GLY A 168 12.41 -14.91 2.93
N ALA A 169 13.30 -13.90 2.88
CA ALA A 169 13.22 -12.80 1.95
C ALA A 169 13.32 -13.24 0.48
N TYR A 170 12.63 -12.54 -0.38
CA TYR A 170 12.85 -12.62 -1.83
C TYR A 170 14.22 -12.03 -2.18
N ALA A 171 14.91 -12.67 -3.12
CA ALA A 171 16.22 -12.22 -3.57
C ALA A 171 16.14 -10.88 -4.32
N ASP A 172 15.06 -10.66 -5.06
CA ASP A 172 14.81 -9.50 -5.88
C ASP A 172 13.31 -9.36 -6.20
N GLU A 173 12.97 -8.29 -6.94
CA GLU A 173 11.59 -8.00 -7.39
C GLU A 173 11.07 -9.09 -8.35
N GLU A 174 11.93 -9.60 -9.22
CA GLU A 174 11.57 -10.60 -10.25
C GLU A 174 11.14 -11.93 -9.60
N ALA A 175 11.83 -12.35 -8.54
CA ALA A 175 11.48 -13.57 -7.80
C ALA A 175 10.10 -13.44 -7.11
N LEU A 176 9.79 -12.30 -6.50
CA LEU A 176 8.46 -12.06 -5.93
C LEU A 176 7.40 -11.95 -7.03
N GLU A 177 7.70 -11.30 -8.15
CA GLU A 177 6.76 -11.17 -9.27
C GLU A 177 6.41 -12.54 -9.88
N ALA A 178 7.39 -13.43 -10.03
CA ALA A 178 7.16 -14.80 -10.52
C ALA A 178 6.19 -15.58 -9.61
N ASP A 179 6.34 -15.47 -8.28
CA ASP A 179 5.42 -16.10 -7.33
C ASP A 179 4.02 -15.44 -7.36
N ILE A 180 3.94 -14.13 -7.56
CA ILE A 180 2.66 -13.42 -7.76
C ILE A 180 1.93 -13.95 -9.00
N GLU A 181 2.63 -14.06 -10.11
CA GLU A 181 2.03 -14.56 -11.35
C GLU A 181 1.56 -16.01 -11.19
N ARG A 182 2.36 -16.84 -10.56
CA ARG A 182 2.06 -18.26 -10.38
C ARG A 182 0.92 -18.49 -9.38
N PHE A 183 1.06 -18.00 -8.16
CA PHE A 183 0.19 -18.39 -7.05
C PHE A 183 -1.02 -17.47 -6.86
N ALA A 184 -0.89 -16.18 -7.23
CA ALA A 184 -2.01 -15.25 -7.09
C ALA A 184 -2.80 -15.05 -8.38
N LEU A 185 -2.17 -15.04 -9.55
CA LEU A 185 -2.86 -14.76 -10.81
C LEU A 185 -3.27 -16.01 -11.58
N GLN A 186 -2.47 -17.07 -11.54
CA GLN A 186 -2.79 -18.36 -12.16
C GLN A 186 -3.44 -19.31 -11.15
N GLU A 187 -3.39 -18.98 -9.86
CA GLU A 187 -3.91 -19.78 -8.75
C GLU A 187 -3.41 -21.25 -8.80
N ASP A 188 -2.12 -21.44 -9.15
CA ASP A 188 -1.47 -22.76 -9.19
C ASP A 188 -1.15 -23.22 -7.76
N CYS A 189 -2.20 -23.65 -7.05
CA CYS A 189 -2.17 -24.01 -5.64
C CYS A 189 -1.97 -25.53 -5.41
N GLU A 190 -1.76 -26.33 -6.45
CA GLU A 190 -1.79 -27.81 -6.32
C GLU A 190 -0.45 -28.47 -5.97
N SER A 191 0.59 -27.71 -5.66
CA SER A 191 1.93 -28.26 -5.49
C SER A 191 2.61 -27.86 -4.19
N GLY A 192 1.95 -28.11 -3.06
CA GLY A 192 2.54 -27.95 -1.73
C GLY A 192 2.51 -29.23 -0.94
#